data_b9fe44da85cbbad8c4cd61b00aa50a24
#
_entry.id   b9fe44da85cbbad8c4cd61b00aa50a24
#
_cell.length_a   1.000
_cell.length_b   1.000
_cell.length_c   1.000
_cell.angle_alpha   90.00
_cell.angle_beta   90.00
_cell.angle_gamma   90.00
#
_symmetry.space_group_name_H-M   'P 1'
#
loop_
_entity.id
_entity.type
_entity.pdbx_description
1 polymer ?
#
loop_
_entity_poly.entity_id
_entity_poly.type
_entity_poly.pdbx_seq_one_letter_code
_entity_poly.pdbx_strand_id
1 'polypeptide(L)'
;MPPSSPRVIAVIPARGGSVSIHKKNIKLLLGRPLIDWVIRPALDSGIFAEIYVSTDDDEIASVSLACGAKVHRRSAHTATNTASTESAIEDFVEAHSDFDICCLIQATSPLLTPSDFTNGMKLFVDQRADSLVTAVRTHRFLWSVDVATSVATAKNYEPLSRPRRQDWNGELIENGAFYLFSKANWTKNRCRLGGKTVLLEMEEHTLTELDSLVDWKVVSHMAADYGYFAANAAQPRPPAEAQAPSLTAGVPTWAALAVGAAAGAAVVAALRK
;
A
#
# COMPACT_ATOMS: atom_id res chain seq x y z
N MET A 1 -10.67 -20.95 27.97
CA MET A 1 -10.27 -19.56 27.68
C MET A 1 -10.90 -19.16 26.35
N PRO A 2 -11.46 -17.98 26.17
CA PRO A 2 -11.86 -17.56 24.85
C PRO A 2 -10.61 -17.59 23.94
N PRO A 3 -10.75 -17.95 22.66
CA PRO A 3 -9.61 -17.90 21.75
C PRO A 3 -9.07 -16.47 21.74
N SER A 4 -7.75 -16.32 21.89
CA SER A 4 -7.10 -15.03 21.74
C SER A 4 -7.38 -14.51 20.34
N SER A 5 -7.62 -13.19 20.21
CA SER A 5 -7.76 -12.57 18.89
C SER A 5 -6.53 -12.89 18.04
N PRO A 6 -6.69 -13.20 16.74
CA PRO A 6 -5.56 -13.55 15.90
C PRO A 6 -4.54 -12.40 15.83
N ARG A 7 -3.26 -12.73 15.89
CA ARG A 7 -2.18 -11.78 15.70
C ARG A 7 -2.05 -11.44 14.21
N VAL A 8 -2.36 -10.19 13.87
CA VAL A 8 -2.32 -9.69 12.49
C VAL A 8 -1.11 -8.78 12.33
N ILE A 9 -0.27 -9.05 11.34
CA ILE A 9 0.86 -8.17 10.98
C ILE A 9 0.71 -7.68 9.54
N ALA A 10 1.32 -6.54 9.22
CA ALA A 10 1.35 -6.02 7.85
C ALA A 10 2.78 -5.90 7.33
N VAL A 11 2.95 -6.17 6.03
CA VAL A 11 4.19 -5.94 5.29
C VAL A 11 3.93 -5.07 4.07
N ILE A 12 4.77 -4.02 3.89
CA ILE A 12 4.74 -3.08 2.78
C ILE A 12 6.08 -3.22 2.04
N PRO A 13 6.15 -3.96 0.94
CA PRO A 13 7.38 -4.06 0.16
C PRO A 13 7.69 -2.73 -0.54
N ALA A 14 8.86 -2.17 -0.27
CA ALA A 14 9.30 -0.88 -0.81
C ALA A 14 10.80 -0.90 -1.11
N ARG A 15 11.19 -1.48 -2.26
CA ARG A 15 12.59 -1.53 -2.69
C ARG A 15 13.11 -0.15 -3.13
N GLY A 16 14.41 0.08 -3.01
CA GLY A 16 15.08 1.32 -3.45
C GLY A 16 15.12 1.50 -4.96
N GLY A 17 15.19 0.41 -5.73
CA GLY A 17 15.37 0.38 -7.18
C GLY A 17 14.09 0.63 -8.00
N SER A 18 13.33 1.70 -7.75
CA SER A 18 12.17 2.06 -8.57
C SER A 18 12.60 2.53 -9.97
N VAL A 19 12.13 1.83 -11.03
CA VAL A 19 12.54 2.09 -12.42
C VAL A 19 11.73 3.23 -13.06
N SER A 20 10.41 3.22 -12.91
CA SER A 20 9.50 4.18 -13.60
C SER A 20 9.52 5.58 -12.99
N ILE A 21 9.68 5.68 -11.69
CA ILE A 21 9.73 6.95 -10.95
C ILE A 21 10.87 6.86 -9.94
N HIS A 22 11.86 7.73 -10.06
CA HIS A 22 13.00 7.75 -9.16
C HIS A 22 12.54 7.94 -7.70
N LYS A 23 13.02 7.07 -6.80
CA LYS A 23 12.68 7.05 -5.37
C LYS A 23 11.16 7.09 -5.11
N LYS A 24 10.36 6.41 -5.93
CA LYS A 24 8.90 6.45 -5.93
C LYS A 24 8.30 6.40 -4.52
N ASN A 25 8.73 5.45 -3.69
CA ASN A 25 8.13 5.18 -2.39
C ASN A 25 8.24 6.32 -1.38
N ILE A 26 9.25 7.19 -1.51
CA ILE A 26 9.47 8.35 -0.64
C ILE A 26 9.28 9.70 -1.34
N LYS A 27 8.93 9.67 -2.63
CA LYS A 27 8.58 10.88 -3.38
C LYS A 27 7.32 11.50 -2.77
N LEU A 28 7.29 12.84 -2.66
CA LEU A 28 6.17 13.55 -2.05
C LEU A 28 4.94 13.58 -2.96
N LEU A 29 3.88 12.95 -2.53
CA LEU A 29 2.53 13.08 -3.07
C LEU A 29 1.76 14.06 -2.19
N LEU A 30 1.37 15.21 -2.73
CA LEU A 30 0.69 16.28 -1.97
C LEU A 30 1.39 16.63 -0.63
N GLY A 31 2.71 16.71 -0.65
CA GLY A 31 3.52 17.10 0.52
C GLY A 31 3.86 15.97 1.50
N ARG A 32 3.40 14.73 1.26
CA ARG A 32 3.67 13.55 2.11
C ARG A 32 4.42 12.48 1.33
N PRO A 33 5.39 11.76 1.91
CA PRO A 33 6.00 10.60 1.26
C PRO A 33 4.94 9.60 0.80
N LEU A 34 5.08 9.05 -0.41
CA LEU A 34 4.09 8.10 -0.94
C LEU A 34 3.80 6.95 0.04
N ILE A 35 4.84 6.41 0.67
CA ILE A 35 4.71 5.28 1.60
C ILE A 35 3.87 5.63 2.85
N ASP A 36 3.86 6.91 3.27
CA ASP A 36 3.04 7.34 4.41
C ASP A 36 1.53 7.29 4.11
N TRP A 37 1.14 7.37 2.82
CA TRP A 37 -0.26 7.25 2.40
C TRP A 37 -0.85 5.86 2.66
N VAL A 38 -0.02 4.83 2.79
CA VAL A 38 -0.47 3.46 3.12
C VAL A 38 -0.15 3.09 4.57
N ILE A 39 0.94 3.62 5.15
CA ILE A 39 1.29 3.39 6.56
C ILE A 39 0.23 4.02 7.48
N ARG A 40 -0.16 5.28 7.23
CA ARG A 40 -1.08 6.01 8.10
C ARG A 40 -2.45 5.32 8.22
N PRO A 41 -3.18 5.02 7.13
CA PRO A 41 -4.46 4.32 7.25
C PRO A 41 -4.31 2.92 7.86
N ALA A 42 -3.19 2.23 7.64
CA ALA A 42 -2.94 0.95 8.30
C ALA A 42 -2.80 1.11 9.82
N LEU A 43 -2.05 2.12 10.30
CA LEU A 43 -1.95 2.45 11.72
C LEU A 43 -3.30 2.84 12.32
N ASP A 44 -4.03 3.71 11.62
CA ASP A 44 -5.30 4.25 12.08
C ASP A 44 -6.43 3.20 12.10
N SER A 45 -6.28 2.10 11.35
CA SER A 45 -7.22 0.97 11.37
C SER A 45 -7.24 0.22 12.70
N GLY A 46 -6.12 0.24 13.42
CA GLY A 46 -5.97 -0.40 14.74
C GLY A 46 -6.00 -1.94 14.72
N ILE A 47 -6.04 -2.57 13.53
CA ILE A 47 -6.14 -4.04 13.44
C ILE A 47 -4.78 -4.76 13.45
N PHE A 48 -3.69 -4.04 13.14
CA PHE A 48 -2.37 -4.62 13.02
C PHE A 48 -1.59 -4.54 14.34
N ALA A 49 -1.07 -5.65 14.81
CA ALA A 49 -0.15 -5.68 15.93
C ALA A 49 1.17 -4.97 15.58
N GLU A 50 1.62 -5.13 14.34
CA GLU A 50 2.84 -4.52 13.81
C GLU A 50 2.71 -4.27 12.30
N ILE A 51 3.28 -3.16 11.85
CA ILE A 51 3.36 -2.78 10.44
C ILE A 51 4.83 -2.64 10.06
N TYR A 52 5.25 -3.39 9.06
CA TYR A 52 6.63 -3.40 8.60
C TYR A 52 6.74 -2.86 7.16
N VAL A 53 7.74 -2.05 6.92
CA VAL A 53 8.20 -1.75 5.57
C VAL A 53 9.40 -2.64 5.27
N SER A 54 9.28 -3.46 4.22
CA SER A 54 10.36 -4.34 3.76
C SER A 54 11.17 -3.63 2.69
N THR A 55 12.40 -3.20 3.03
CA THR A 55 13.24 -2.39 2.15
C THR A 55 14.72 -2.73 2.27
N ASP A 56 15.42 -2.59 1.15
CA ASP A 56 16.89 -2.65 1.01
C ASP A 56 17.56 -1.27 1.07
N ASP A 57 16.76 -0.18 1.09
CA ASP A 57 17.20 1.22 0.99
C ASP A 57 17.15 1.92 2.35
N ASP A 58 18.25 2.60 2.73
CA ASP A 58 18.36 3.27 4.04
C ASP A 58 17.48 4.52 4.15
N GLU A 59 17.25 5.24 3.05
CA GLU A 59 16.41 6.43 3.05
C GLU A 59 14.94 6.05 3.19
N ILE A 60 14.49 5.00 2.46
CA ILE A 60 13.14 4.45 2.63
C ILE A 60 12.95 3.94 4.06
N ALA A 61 13.94 3.26 4.62
CA ALA A 61 13.90 2.78 6.00
C ALA A 61 13.72 3.94 6.99
N SER A 62 14.52 5.01 6.84
CA SER A 62 14.46 6.19 7.71
C SER A 62 13.09 6.88 7.62
N VAL A 63 12.58 7.10 6.42
CA VAL A 63 11.25 7.70 6.21
C VAL A 63 10.14 6.82 6.80
N SER A 64 10.22 5.51 6.62
CA SER A 64 9.22 4.57 7.14
C SER A 64 9.15 4.56 8.67
N LEU A 65 10.30 4.61 9.34
CA LEU A 65 10.38 4.76 10.81
C LEU A 65 9.76 6.08 11.27
N ALA A 66 10.04 7.18 10.57
CA ALA A 66 9.45 8.48 10.86
C ALA A 66 7.92 8.50 10.68
N CYS A 67 7.38 7.69 9.76
CA CYS A 67 5.95 7.51 9.55
C CYS A 67 5.28 6.57 10.58
N GLY A 68 6.07 5.90 11.45
CA GLY A 68 5.56 5.04 12.53
C GLY A 68 5.51 3.55 12.19
N ALA A 69 6.03 3.13 11.06
CA ALA A 69 6.20 1.70 10.73
C ALA A 69 7.51 1.16 11.31
N LYS A 70 7.59 -0.15 11.47
CA LYS A 70 8.85 -0.88 11.68
C LYS A 70 9.53 -1.14 10.35
N VAL A 71 10.81 -1.48 10.36
CA VAL A 71 11.57 -1.82 9.17
C VAL A 71 12.03 -3.26 9.22
N HIS A 72 11.74 -3.99 8.15
CA HIS A 72 12.37 -5.26 7.83
C HIS A 72 13.47 -5.00 6.78
N ARG A 73 14.71 -5.35 7.12
CA ARG A 73 15.85 -5.24 6.19
C ARG A 73 15.78 -6.37 5.19
N ARG A 74 15.30 -6.01 4.00
CA ARG A 74 15.09 -6.93 2.90
C ARG A 74 16.42 -7.40 2.32
N SER A 75 16.54 -8.70 2.07
CA SER A 75 17.73 -9.27 1.45
C SER A 75 17.91 -8.82 0.00
N ALA A 76 19.16 -8.60 -0.42
CA ALA A 76 19.47 -8.04 -1.72
C ALA A 76 18.93 -8.90 -2.89
N HIS A 77 18.90 -10.23 -2.74
CA HIS A 77 18.42 -11.13 -3.79
C HIS A 77 16.90 -11.02 -4.03
N THR A 78 16.13 -10.59 -3.05
CA THR A 78 14.68 -10.33 -3.19
C THR A 78 14.36 -8.89 -3.59
N ALA A 79 15.34 -7.98 -3.61
CA ALA A 79 15.19 -6.56 -3.97
C ALA A 79 15.49 -6.25 -5.44
N THR A 80 15.75 -7.26 -6.27
CA THR A 80 16.06 -7.09 -7.70
C THR A 80 14.84 -6.67 -8.52
N ASN A 81 15.06 -6.20 -9.76
CA ASN A 81 13.97 -5.81 -10.66
C ASN A 81 13.11 -7.00 -11.13
N THR A 82 13.64 -8.22 -11.04
CA THR A 82 12.98 -9.46 -11.44
C THR A 82 12.45 -10.28 -10.27
N ALA A 83 12.74 -9.86 -9.03
CA ALA A 83 12.23 -10.53 -7.84
C ALA A 83 10.71 -10.42 -7.75
N SER A 84 10.05 -11.54 -7.48
CA SER A 84 8.59 -11.57 -7.30
C SER A 84 8.17 -10.95 -5.96
N THR A 85 6.90 -10.57 -5.86
CA THR A 85 6.32 -10.14 -4.59
C THR A 85 6.36 -11.27 -3.58
N GLU A 86 6.12 -12.52 -4.01
CA GLU A 86 6.17 -13.71 -3.17
C GLU A 86 7.56 -13.90 -2.55
N SER A 87 8.65 -13.66 -3.30
CA SER A 87 10.01 -13.77 -2.74
C SER A 87 10.26 -12.72 -1.64
N ALA A 88 9.68 -11.53 -1.76
CA ALA A 88 9.75 -10.51 -0.73
C ALA A 88 8.92 -10.86 0.52
N ILE A 89 7.77 -11.50 0.33
CA ILE A 89 6.95 -12.00 1.42
C ILE A 89 7.66 -13.16 2.12
N GLU A 90 8.30 -14.06 1.38
CA GLU A 90 9.04 -15.21 1.93
C GLU A 90 10.17 -14.74 2.84
N ASP A 91 11.02 -13.83 2.35
CA ASP A 91 12.11 -13.19 3.12
C ASP A 91 11.57 -12.56 4.42
N PHE A 92 10.43 -11.90 4.35
CA PHE A 92 9.77 -11.28 5.50
C PHE A 92 9.23 -12.30 6.49
N VAL A 93 8.49 -13.31 6.03
CA VAL A 93 7.83 -14.32 6.87
C VAL A 93 8.84 -15.24 7.56
N GLU A 94 9.97 -15.53 6.93
CA GLU A 94 11.06 -16.28 7.54
C GLU A 94 11.66 -15.53 8.76
N ALA A 95 11.79 -14.21 8.65
CA ALA A 95 12.29 -13.36 9.74
C ALA A 95 11.24 -13.05 10.82
N HIS A 96 9.94 -13.06 10.46
CA HIS A 96 8.82 -12.65 11.31
C HIS A 96 7.73 -13.73 11.35
N SER A 97 8.02 -14.86 12.00
CA SER A 97 7.12 -16.03 11.99
C SER A 97 5.99 -15.99 13.01
N ASP A 98 5.96 -15.01 13.92
CA ASP A 98 4.94 -14.87 14.97
C ASP A 98 3.74 -14.06 14.48
N PHE A 99 2.86 -14.69 13.70
CA PHE A 99 1.58 -14.15 13.25
C PHE A 99 0.59 -15.27 12.91
N ASP A 100 -0.69 -14.96 12.93
CA ASP A 100 -1.77 -15.82 12.43
C ASP A 100 -2.21 -15.39 11.01
N ILE A 101 -2.28 -14.06 10.78
CA ILE A 101 -2.68 -13.46 9.51
C ILE A 101 -1.66 -12.39 9.12
N CYS A 102 -1.22 -12.41 7.87
CA CYS A 102 -0.37 -11.39 7.29
C CYS A 102 -1.15 -10.58 6.24
N CYS A 103 -0.98 -9.25 6.27
CA CYS A 103 -1.48 -8.33 5.27
C CYS A 103 -0.32 -7.83 4.41
N LEU A 104 -0.35 -8.14 3.12
CA LEU A 104 0.49 -7.47 2.14
C LEU A 104 -0.21 -6.18 1.71
N ILE A 105 0.45 -5.03 1.87
CA ILE A 105 -0.06 -3.73 1.42
C ILE A 105 0.88 -3.19 0.34
N GLN A 106 0.35 -2.76 -0.81
CA GLN A 106 1.18 -2.18 -1.87
C GLN A 106 1.32 -0.66 -1.68
N ALA A 107 2.56 -0.18 -1.65
CA ALA A 107 2.86 1.25 -1.54
C ALA A 107 2.35 2.08 -2.73
N THR A 108 2.03 1.41 -3.84
CA THR A 108 1.50 2.01 -5.08
C THR A 108 0.00 2.31 -5.05
N SER A 109 -0.69 1.94 -3.98
CA SER A 109 -2.14 2.13 -3.82
C SER A 109 -2.45 3.13 -2.69
N PRO A 110 -2.15 4.43 -2.86
CA PRO A 110 -2.20 5.43 -1.78
C PRO A 110 -3.62 5.87 -1.38
N LEU A 111 -4.65 5.41 -2.08
CA LEU A 111 -6.04 5.79 -1.82
C LEU A 111 -6.76 4.80 -0.88
N LEU A 112 -6.02 4.19 0.04
CA LEU A 112 -6.54 3.33 1.10
C LEU A 112 -7.05 4.14 2.29
N THR A 113 -8.10 3.63 2.92
CA THR A 113 -8.67 4.16 4.16
C THR A 113 -8.55 3.14 5.31
N PRO A 114 -8.63 3.56 6.57
CA PRO A 114 -8.68 2.64 7.70
C PRO A 114 -9.85 1.64 7.62
N SER A 115 -10.98 2.07 7.05
CA SER A 115 -12.17 1.24 6.90
C SER A 115 -11.99 0.10 5.89
N ASP A 116 -11.14 0.27 4.88
CA ASP A 116 -10.85 -0.80 3.92
C ASP A 116 -10.21 -2.00 4.62
N PHE A 117 -9.23 -1.73 5.50
CA PHE A 117 -8.57 -2.78 6.29
C PHE A 117 -9.53 -3.46 7.27
N THR A 118 -10.35 -2.68 7.99
CA THR A 118 -11.29 -3.25 8.96
C THR A 118 -12.38 -4.06 8.27
N ASN A 119 -12.89 -3.61 7.11
CA ASN A 119 -13.88 -4.32 6.32
C ASN A 119 -13.28 -5.62 5.72
N GLY A 120 -12.05 -5.55 5.20
CA GLY A 120 -11.33 -6.71 4.70
C GLY A 120 -11.10 -7.76 5.79
N MET A 121 -10.64 -7.34 6.97
CA MET A 121 -10.44 -8.24 8.10
C MET A 121 -11.75 -8.86 8.57
N LYS A 122 -12.81 -8.07 8.68
CA LYS A 122 -14.13 -8.58 9.05
C LYS A 122 -14.61 -9.64 8.06
N LEU A 123 -14.52 -9.38 6.76
CA LEU A 123 -14.90 -10.33 5.70
C LEU A 123 -14.06 -11.61 5.78
N PHE A 124 -12.74 -11.48 5.98
CA PHE A 124 -11.82 -12.60 6.09
C PHE A 124 -12.20 -13.54 7.25
N VAL A 125 -12.48 -12.98 8.42
CA VAL A 125 -12.85 -13.74 9.62
C VAL A 125 -14.25 -14.33 9.50
N ASP A 126 -15.25 -13.55 9.12
CA ASP A 126 -16.65 -13.98 8.99
C ASP A 126 -16.78 -15.14 7.99
N GLN A 127 -16.03 -15.10 6.93
CA GLN A 127 -16.02 -16.12 5.89
C GLN A 127 -15.08 -17.30 6.20
N ARG A 128 -14.28 -17.23 7.27
CA ARG A 128 -13.23 -18.21 7.59
C ARG A 128 -12.34 -18.45 6.35
N ALA A 129 -11.88 -17.36 5.76
CA ALA A 129 -11.10 -17.41 4.54
C ALA A 129 -9.65 -17.81 4.81
N ASP A 130 -9.00 -18.39 3.79
CA ASP A 130 -7.57 -18.67 3.79
C ASP A 130 -6.78 -17.50 3.20
N SER A 131 -7.41 -16.78 2.27
CA SER A 131 -6.85 -15.56 1.67
C SER A 131 -7.95 -14.56 1.26
N LEU A 132 -7.56 -13.29 1.08
CA LEU A 132 -8.41 -12.21 0.59
C LEU A 132 -7.65 -11.41 -0.45
N VAL A 133 -8.37 -11.04 -1.51
CA VAL A 133 -7.92 -10.11 -2.55
C VAL A 133 -8.85 -8.91 -2.60
N THR A 134 -8.29 -7.74 -2.90
CA THR A 134 -9.08 -6.52 -3.15
C THR A 134 -9.30 -6.33 -4.63
N ALA A 135 -10.48 -5.86 -5.01
CA ALA A 135 -10.83 -5.63 -6.40
C ALA A 135 -11.83 -4.48 -6.53
N VAL A 136 -11.94 -3.95 -7.72
CA VAL A 136 -12.88 -2.89 -8.09
C VAL A 136 -13.76 -3.36 -9.23
N ARG A 137 -15.04 -2.98 -9.18
CA ARG A 137 -15.97 -3.29 -10.25
C ARG A 137 -15.75 -2.40 -11.46
N THR A 138 -15.66 -3.04 -12.65
CA THR A 138 -15.49 -2.35 -13.91
C THR A 138 -16.53 -2.81 -14.93
N HIS A 139 -16.89 -1.89 -15.83
CA HIS A 139 -17.75 -2.18 -16.98
C HIS A 139 -16.95 -2.13 -18.30
N ARG A 140 -15.65 -2.44 -18.23
CA ARG A 140 -14.76 -2.52 -19.38
C ARG A 140 -14.99 -3.82 -20.14
N PHE A 141 -15.11 -3.72 -21.47
CA PHE A 141 -15.17 -4.87 -22.36
C PHE A 141 -13.75 -5.35 -22.67
N LEU A 142 -13.48 -6.63 -22.41
CA LEU A 142 -12.16 -7.22 -22.56
C LEU A 142 -12.10 -8.04 -23.84
N TRP A 143 -10.94 -7.96 -24.51
CA TRP A 143 -10.65 -8.71 -25.72
C TRP A 143 -9.31 -9.47 -25.57
N SER A 144 -9.22 -10.62 -26.21
CA SER A 144 -7.96 -11.30 -26.48
C SER A 144 -7.68 -11.31 -27.96
N VAL A 145 -6.41 -11.26 -28.31
CA VAL A 145 -5.95 -11.38 -29.70
C VAL A 145 -5.04 -12.59 -29.80
N ASP A 146 -5.34 -13.46 -30.74
CA ASP A 146 -4.42 -14.51 -31.17
C ASP A 146 -3.31 -13.85 -32.00
N VAL A 147 -2.07 -13.91 -31.49
CA VAL A 147 -0.93 -13.19 -32.09
C VAL A 147 -0.58 -13.75 -33.48
N ALA A 148 -0.80 -15.05 -33.72
CA ALA A 148 -0.46 -15.70 -34.98
C ALA A 148 -1.45 -15.38 -36.10
N THR A 149 -2.74 -15.26 -35.76
CA THR A 149 -3.82 -15.05 -36.73
C THR A 149 -4.37 -13.62 -36.74
N SER A 150 -4.01 -12.79 -35.75
CA SER A 150 -4.56 -11.46 -35.50
C SER A 150 -6.08 -11.47 -35.25
N VAL A 151 -6.66 -12.62 -34.94
CA VAL A 151 -8.10 -12.74 -34.63
C VAL A 151 -8.35 -12.28 -33.21
N ALA A 152 -9.30 -11.36 -33.06
CA ALA A 152 -9.74 -10.85 -31.76
C ALA A 152 -11.03 -11.56 -31.29
N THR A 153 -11.05 -11.93 -30.00
CA THR A 153 -12.21 -12.57 -29.36
C THR A 153 -12.59 -11.80 -28.10
N ALA A 154 -13.87 -11.47 -27.96
CA ALA A 154 -14.40 -10.86 -26.74
C ALA A 154 -14.30 -11.86 -25.56
N LYS A 155 -13.94 -11.36 -24.37
CA LYS A 155 -13.70 -12.19 -23.18
C LYS A 155 -14.89 -12.26 -22.24
N ASN A 156 -15.58 -11.16 -22.07
CA ASN A 156 -16.54 -10.99 -20.97
C ASN A 156 -17.91 -10.46 -21.42
N TYR A 157 -18.19 -10.51 -22.71
CA TYR A 157 -19.50 -10.16 -23.26
C TYR A 157 -19.72 -10.81 -24.64
N GLU A 158 -20.99 -10.86 -25.09
CA GLU A 158 -21.36 -11.31 -26.42
C GLU A 158 -21.39 -10.09 -27.38
N PRO A 159 -20.47 -10.01 -28.38
CA PRO A 159 -20.40 -8.85 -29.29
C PRO A 159 -21.68 -8.54 -30.06
N LEU A 160 -22.45 -9.58 -30.44
CA LEU A 160 -23.70 -9.43 -31.17
C LEU A 160 -24.87 -8.98 -30.28
N SER A 161 -24.69 -9.07 -28.95
CA SER A 161 -25.68 -8.68 -27.93
C SER A 161 -25.04 -7.87 -26.84
N ARG A 162 -24.26 -6.84 -27.22
CA ARG A 162 -23.50 -5.99 -26.30
C ARG A 162 -24.42 -5.36 -25.25
N PRO A 163 -24.21 -5.66 -23.96
CA PRO A 163 -25.03 -5.10 -22.89
C PRO A 163 -24.73 -3.62 -22.69
N ARG A 164 -25.73 -2.85 -22.22
CA ARG A 164 -25.51 -1.51 -21.68
C ARG A 164 -24.96 -1.61 -20.26
N ARG A 165 -24.30 -0.55 -19.77
CA ARG A 165 -23.70 -0.52 -18.41
C ARG A 165 -24.72 -0.90 -17.31
N GLN A 166 -25.97 -0.45 -17.43
CA GLN A 166 -27.04 -0.73 -16.46
C GLN A 166 -27.63 -2.14 -16.56
N ASP A 167 -27.39 -2.87 -17.65
CA ASP A 167 -27.93 -4.21 -17.87
C ASP A 167 -26.94 -5.33 -17.49
N TRP A 168 -25.78 -4.95 -16.98
CA TRP A 168 -24.68 -5.86 -16.69
C TRP A 168 -23.95 -5.45 -15.41
N ASN A 169 -23.68 -6.42 -14.52
CA ASN A 169 -22.99 -6.17 -13.26
C ASN A 169 -21.49 -5.85 -13.41
N GLY A 170 -20.95 -5.90 -14.63
CA GLY A 170 -19.50 -5.72 -14.84
C GLY A 170 -18.68 -6.91 -14.36
N GLU A 171 -17.37 -6.69 -14.34
CA GLU A 171 -16.37 -7.63 -13.86
C GLU A 171 -15.61 -7.03 -12.69
N LEU A 172 -15.02 -7.88 -11.84
CA LEU A 172 -14.13 -7.45 -10.77
C LEU A 172 -12.69 -7.53 -11.25
N ILE A 173 -11.97 -6.41 -11.16
CA ILE A 173 -10.56 -6.31 -11.50
C ILE A 173 -9.77 -6.12 -10.20
N GLU A 174 -8.77 -6.95 -10.00
CA GLU A 174 -7.80 -6.81 -8.91
C GLU A 174 -7.13 -5.43 -8.96
N ASN A 175 -7.20 -4.68 -7.86
CA ASN A 175 -6.65 -3.32 -7.79
C ASN A 175 -5.31 -3.26 -7.05
N GLY A 176 -4.78 -4.41 -6.64
CA GLY A 176 -3.47 -4.50 -6.00
C GLY A 176 -3.34 -3.80 -4.64
N ALA A 177 -4.43 -3.29 -4.05
CA ALA A 177 -4.33 -2.43 -2.89
C ALA A 177 -3.79 -3.15 -1.65
N PHE A 178 -4.42 -4.25 -1.24
CA PHE A 178 -3.89 -5.13 -0.21
C PHE A 178 -4.45 -6.55 -0.32
N TYR A 179 -3.76 -7.48 0.36
CA TYR A 179 -4.11 -8.89 0.44
C TYR A 179 -4.02 -9.36 1.88
N LEU A 180 -4.92 -10.24 2.30
CA LEU A 180 -4.80 -10.95 3.56
C LEU A 180 -4.55 -12.43 3.29
N PHE A 181 -3.69 -13.04 4.07
CA PHE A 181 -3.50 -14.49 4.02
C PHE A 181 -3.19 -15.06 5.39
N SER A 182 -3.72 -16.26 5.66
CA SER A 182 -3.41 -16.98 6.87
C SER A 182 -2.00 -17.59 6.80
N LYS A 183 -1.37 -17.73 7.96
CA LYS A 183 -0.09 -18.45 8.06
C LYS A 183 -0.19 -19.89 7.51
N ALA A 184 -1.32 -20.55 7.71
CA ALA A 184 -1.55 -21.89 7.18
C ALA A 184 -1.57 -21.91 5.65
N ASN A 185 -2.24 -20.93 5.00
CA ASN A 185 -2.23 -20.78 3.55
C ASN A 185 -0.81 -20.57 3.03
N TRP A 186 -0.06 -19.65 3.64
CA TRP A 186 1.33 -19.39 3.23
C TRP A 186 2.22 -20.63 3.35
N THR A 187 2.12 -21.33 4.47
CA THR A 187 2.91 -22.55 4.69
C THR A 187 2.65 -23.61 3.63
N LYS A 188 1.39 -23.74 3.19
CA LYS A 188 0.96 -24.75 2.22
C LYS A 188 1.29 -24.37 0.79
N ASN A 189 1.03 -23.11 0.40
CA ASN A 189 0.97 -22.71 -1.00
C ASN A 189 2.15 -21.80 -1.42
N ARG A 190 2.92 -21.24 -0.47
CA ARG A 190 3.97 -20.24 -0.71
C ARG A 190 3.49 -19.09 -1.62
N CYS A 191 2.23 -18.72 -1.45
CA CYS A 191 1.54 -17.69 -2.22
C CYS A 191 0.55 -16.95 -1.31
N ARG A 192 0.44 -15.63 -1.48
CA ARG A 192 -0.54 -14.81 -0.76
C ARG A 192 -1.99 -15.18 -1.08
N LEU A 193 -2.23 -15.79 -2.22
CA LEU A 193 -3.55 -16.30 -2.61
C LEU A 193 -3.56 -17.83 -2.62
N GLY A 194 -4.68 -18.39 -2.16
CA GLY A 194 -4.87 -19.83 -2.12
C GLY A 194 -5.94 -20.24 -1.11
N GLY A 195 -6.30 -21.53 -1.13
CA GLY A 195 -7.38 -22.04 -0.30
C GLY A 195 -8.73 -21.39 -0.61
N LYS A 196 -9.52 -21.09 0.41
CA LYS A 196 -10.75 -20.29 0.27
C LYS A 196 -10.39 -18.82 0.16
N THR A 197 -10.32 -18.31 -1.06
CA THR A 197 -10.11 -16.88 -1.34
C THR A 197 -11.43 -16.13 -1.34
N VAL A 198 -11.51 -15.04 -0.57
CA VAL A 198 -12.63 -14.09 -0.59
C VAL A 198 -12.18 -12.79 -1.24
N LEU A 199 -13.14 -12.02 -1.77
CA LEU A 199 -12.86 -10.78 -2.45
C LEU A 199 -13.55 -9.62 -1.75
N LEU A 200 -12.79 -8.57 -1.42
CA LEU A 200 -13.33 -7.29 -0.98
C LEU A 200 -13.49 -6.37 -2.19
N GLU A 201 -14.73 -6.03 -2.52
CA GLU A 201 -15.01 -5.00 -3.52
C GLU A 201 -14.77 -3.62 -2.92
N MET A 202 -13.92 -2.83 -3.57
CA MET A 202 -13.53 -1.48 -3.16
C MET A 202 -14.10 -0.43 -4.12
N GLU A 203 -14.07 0.83 -3.70
CA GLU A 203 -14.56 1.96 -4.49
C GLU A 203 -13.76 2.15 -5.80
N GLU A 204 -14.44 2.59 -6.86
CA GLU A 204 -13.89 2.70 -8.22
C GLU A 204 -12.60 3.54 -8.29
N HIS A 205 -12.49 4.57 -7.48
CA HIS A 205 -11.31 5.45 -7.46
C HIS A 205 -10.03 4.75 -6.96
N THR A 206 -10.14 3.62 -6.26
CA THR A 206 -8.98 2.83 -5.78
C THR A 206 -8.36 1.95 -6.86
N LEU A 207 -8.92 1.93 -8.08
CA LEU A 207 -8.39 1.14 -9.20
C LEU A 207 -7.04 1.64 -9.71
N THR A 208 -6.73 2.93 -9.52
CA THR A 208 -5.51 3.51 -10.07
C THR A 208 -4.32 3.22 -9.17
N GLU A 209 -3.46 2.32 -9.64
CA GLU A 209 -2.12 2.10 -9.06
C GLU A 209 -1.15 3.16 -9.58
N LEU A 210 -0.17 3.51 -8.74
CA LEU A 210 0.80 4.57 -9.04
C LEU A 210 2.07 3.97 -9.66
N ASP A 211 2.10 3.80 -10.98
CA ASP A 211 3.23 3.20 -11.71
C ASP A 211 3.91 4.13 -12.69
N SER A 212 3.25 5.22 -13.08
CA SER A 212 3.76 6.20 -14.02
C SER A 212 3.57 7.64 -13.52
N LEU A 213 4.20 8.62 -14.19
CA LEU A 213 3.96 10.04 -13.92
C LEU A 213 2.55 10.49 -14.31
N VAL A 214 1.86 9.77 -15.18
CA VAL A 214 0.45 10.01 -15.50
C VAL A 214 -0.42 9.62 -14.32
N ASP A 215 -0.19 8.41 -13.78
CA ASP A 215 -0.91 7.93 -12.59
C ASP A 215 -0.68 8.87 -11.40
N TRP A 216 0.55 9.40 -11.27
CA TRP A 216 0.88 10.39 -10.23
C TRP A 216 -0.06 11.59 -10.27
N LYS A 217 -0.33 12.14 -11.46
CA LYS A 217 -1.26 13.27 -11.64
C LYS A 217 -2.69 12.87 -11.33
N VAL A 218 -3.13 11.72 -11.85
CA VAL A 218 -4.49 11.20 -11.62
C VAL A 218 -4.74 10.99 -10.13
N VAL A 219 -3.84 10.26 -9.45
CA VAL A 219 -3.94 9.97 -8.02
C VAL A 219 -3.87 11.25 -7.17
N SER A 220 -3.03 12.25 -7.57
CA SER A 220 -2.98 13.54 -6.85
C SER A 220 -4.32 14.27 -6.89
N HIS A 221 -5.02 14.29 -8.03
CA HIS A 221 -6.35 14.88 -8.14
C HIS A 221 -7.38 14.09 -7.32
N MET A 222 -7.40 12.77 -7.47
CA MET A 222 -8.32 11.93 -6.71
C MET A 222 -8.15 12.09 -5.19
N ALA A 223 -6.91 12.09 -4.71
CA ALA A 223 -6.63 12.26 -3.29
C ALA A 223 -7.13 13.62 -2.75
N ALA A 224 -7.05 14.69 -3.56
CA ALA A 224 -7.56 16.00 -3.20
C ALA A 224 -9.10 16.03 -3.20
N ASP A 225 -9.74 15.49 -4.25
CA ASP A 225 -11.18 15.53 -4.46
C ASP A 225 -11.95 14.68 -3.44
N TYR A 226 -11.42 13.50 -3.08
CA TYR A 226 -12.04 12.61 -2.08
C TYR A 226 -11.70 12.96 -0.63
N GLY A 227 -11.02 14.09 -0.39
CA GLY A 227 -10.73 14.57 0.96
C GLY A 227 -9.71 13.75 1.74
N TYR A 228 -8.95 12.86 1.08
CA TYR A 228 -7.88 12.08 1.71
C TYR A 228 -6.85 12.97 2.41
N PHE A 229 -6.69 14.20 1.92
CA PHE A 229 -5.80 15.19 2.50
C PHE A 229 -6.29 15.69 3.87
N ALA A 230 -7.59 15.89 4.04
CA ALA A 230 -8.18 16.36 5.28
C ALA A 230 -8.31 15.26 6.34
N ALA A 231 -8.70 14.06 5.93
CA ALA A 231 -8.85 12.90 6.82
C ALA A 231 -7.50 12.42 7.40
N ASN A 232 -6.41 12.60 6.65
CA ASN A 232 -5.06 12.20 7.03
C ASN A 232 -4.18 13.37 7.52
N ALA A 233 -4.73 14.59 7.62
CA ALA A 233 -4.05 15.76 8.19
C ALA A 233 -4.03 15.77 9.73
N ALA A 234 -4.41 14.68 10.37
CA ALA A 234 -4.21 14.51 11.81
C ALA A 234 -2.71 14.61 12.11
N GLN A 235 -2.40 15.55 13.00
CA GLN A 235 -1.08 16.02 13.39
C GLN A 235 -0.01 14.92 13.47
N PRO A 236 1.26 15.25 13.17
CA PRO A 236 2.35 14.32 13.43
C PRO A 236 2.29 13.92 14.91
N ARG A 237 2.05 12.64 15.17
CA ARG A 237 2.27 12.12 16.53
C ARG A 237 3.72 12.43 16.88
N PRO A 238 3.99 12.99 18.08
CA PRO A 238 5.36 13.05 18.57
C PRO A 238 5.92 11.62 18.54
N PRO A 239 7.19 11.43 18.16
CA PRO A 239 7.80 10.11 18.17
C PRO A 239 7.53 9.50 19.54
N ALA A 240 7.08 8.24 19.58
CA ALA A 240 7.01 7.49 20.83
C ALA A 240 8.36 7.65 21.50
N GLU A 241 8.37 8.14 22.74
CA GLU A 241 9.60 8.35 23.53
C GLU A 241 10.39 7.05 23.52
N ALA A 242 11.36 6.97 22.62
CA ALA A 242 12.42 6.01 22.72
C ALA A 242 13.14 6.36 24.02
N GLN A 243 13.06 5.51 25.03
CA GLN A 243 13.95 5.58 26.18
C GLN A 243 15.37 5.62 25.63
N ALA A 244 15.94 6.84 25.65
CA ALA A 244 17.28 7.09 25.18
C ALA A 244 18.26 6.34 26.09
N PRO A 245 19.20 5.54 25.53
CA PRO A 245 20.39 5.23 26.26
C PRO A 245 21.19 6.55 26.45
N SER A 246 21.52 6.87 27.67
CA SER A 246 22.37 7.99 28.02
C SER A 246 23.74 7.85 27.33
N LEU A 247 23.97 8.63 26.28
CA LEU A 247 25.28 8.82 25.68
C LEU A 247 25.68 10.31 25.81
N THR A 248 26.41 10.60 26.85
CA THR A 248 27.29 11.75 26.91
C THR A 248 28.45 11.54 25.96
N ALA A 249 28.45 12.20 24.79
CA ALA A 249 29.66 12.64 24.06
C ALA A 249 29.28 13.35 22.74
N GLY A 250 29.53 14.65 22.68
CA GLY A 250 30.01 15.41 21.53
C GLY A 250 29.17 15.42 20.25
N VAL A 251 28.13 16.26 20.15
CA VAL A 251 27.46 16.56 18.87
C VAL A 251 28.10 17.83 18.26
N PRO A 252 28.54 17.80 16.99
CA PRO A 252 29.08 19.00 16.35
C PRO A 252 27.98 20.01 16.02
N THR A 253 28.32 21.30 16.17
CA THR A 253 27.43 22.49 16.18
C THR A 253 26.68 22.83 14.85
N TRP A 254 26.75 22.04 13.80
CA TRP A 254 26.02 22.32 12.55
C TRP A 254 24.61 21.73 12.49
N ALA A 255 24.23 20.84 13.41
CA ALA A 255 22.90 20.19 13.44
C ALA A 255 21.82 21.08 14.08
N ALA A 256 22.13 22.26 14.58
CA ALA A 256 21.19 23.15 15.26
C ALA A 256 20.52 24.21 14.35
N LEU A 257 20.80 24.24 13.06
CA LEU A 257 20.35 25.30 12.15
C LEU A 257 19.17 24.92 11.21
N ALA A 258 18.58 23.74 11.36
CA ALA A 258 17.50 23.28 10.48
C ALA A 258 16.08 23.33 11.08
N VAL A 259 15.87 23.85 12.30
CA VAL A 259 14.57 23.84 12.99
C VAL A 259 14.06 25.25 13.30
N GLY A 260 14.43 26.25 12.56
CA GLY A 260 14.05 27.63 12.87
C GLY A 260 13.73 28.50 11.66
N ALA A 261 12.79 28.12 10.79
CA ALA A 261 12.20 29.07 9.83
C ALA A 261 10.94 28.52 9.17
N ALA A 262 9.82 28.58 9.86
CA ALA A 262 8.51 28.58 9.24
C ALA A 262 7.48 29.26 10.17
N ALA A 263 7.66 30.54 10.36
CA ALA A 263 6.59 31.39 10.85
C ALA A 263 6.61 32.69 10.02
N GLY A 264 5.54 32.98 9.30
CA GLY A 264 5.18 34.34 8.97
C GLY A 264 5.23 34.76 7.50
N ALA A 265 4.09 34.72 6.89
CA ALA A 265 3.45 35.81 6.12
C ALA A 265 4.21 36.50 4.96
N ALA A 266 3.42 36.68 3.87
CA ALA A 266 3.56 37.70 2.83
C ALA A 266 4.43 37.35 1.61
N VAL A 267 3.81 36.72 0.60
CA VAL A 267 4.02 37.10 -0.81
C VAL A 267 2.67 37.02 -1.54
N VAL A 268 1.85 38.04 -1.39
CA VAL A 268 0.84 38.44 -2.38
C VAL A 268 1.23 39.86 -2.82
N ALA A 269 2.01 39.99 -3.87
CA ALA A 269 2.07 41.17 -4.76
C ALA A 269 3.30 41.07 -5.69
N ALA A 270 3.13 40.45 -6.85
CA ALA A 270 3.92 40.80 -8.07
C ALA A 270 3.51 39.89 -9.25
N LEU A 271 2.28 40.03 -9.73
CA LEU A 271 1.90 39.71 -11.11
C LEU A 271 0.86 40.74 -11.56
N ARG A 272 1.33 41.96 -11.74
CA ARG A 272 0.73 42.99 -12.63
C ARG A 272 1.87 43.89 -13.11
N LYS A 273 2.47 43.49 -14.20
CA LYS A 273 2.88 44.34 -15.33
C LYS A 273 3.24 43.44 -16.49
#